data_ab702ffc3d0820be030ab43d1528a145
#
_entry.id   ab702ffc3d0820be030ab43d1528a145
#
_cell.length_a   1.000
_cell.length_b   1.000
_cell.length_c   1.000
_cell.angle_alpha   90.00
_cell.angle_beta   90.00
_cell.angle_gamma   90.00
#
_symmetry.space_group_name_H-M   'P 1'
#
loop_
_entity.id
_entity.type
_entity.pdbx_description
1 polymer ?
#
loop_
_entity_poly.entity_id
_entity_poly.type
_entity_poly.pdbx_seq_one_letter_code
_entity_poly.pdbx_strand_id
1 'polypeptide(L)'
;MEKYPRLSEIEWPELRKAKASSKTAWRYFEHLVKTLLAELGEERTAAILSEFMRGNARRFVVPAMRSFGLEGKDAWSLASYFKLATGDIIGYKAELSRPEPGVVSYRLYPPCLWFPDLDIPPSFCKALGCFEEEAARIVNPAIEIRQTKLMTAGDPYCEILFVERG
;
A
#
# COMPACT_ATOMS: atom_id res chain seq x y z
N MET A 1 -41.51 12.72 10.94
CA MET A 1 -40.30 13.11 10.17
C MET A 1 -39.10 13.04 11.10
N GLU A 2 -38.31 11.97 11.03
CA GLU A 2 -37.06 11.89 11.77
C GLU A 2 -36.12 13.00 11.26
N LYS A 3 -35.69 13.86 12.16
CA LYS A 3 -34.67 14.87 11.87
C LYS A 3 -33.33 14.16 11.78
N TYR A 4 -32.76 14.03 10.62
CA TYR A 4 -31.36 13.64 10.49
C TYR A 4 -30.47 14.66 11.22
N PRO A 5 -29.54 14.22 12.10
CA PRO A 5 -28.63 15.15 12.75
C PRO A 5 -27.80 15.90 11.68
N ARG A 6 -27.57 17.18 11.90
CA ARG A 6 -26.65 17.94 11.02
C ARG A 6 -25.26 17.38 11.22
N LEU A 7 -24.48 17.28 10.14
CA LEU A 7 -23.10 16.77 10.19
C LEU A 7 -22.23 17.52 11.23
N SER A 8 -22.54 18.81 11.48
CA SER A 8 -21.89 19.62 12.52
C SER A 8 -22.21 19.19 13.96
N GLU A 9 -23.25 18.37 14.16
CA GLU A 9 -23.68 17.89 15.47
C GLU A 9 -23.08 16.51 15.81
N ILE A 10 -22.30 15.93 14.86
CA ILE A 10 -21.70 14.61 15.04
C ILE A 10 -20.22 14.79 15.39
N GLU A 11 -19.85 14.42 16.61
CA GLU A 11 -18.43 14.30 16.98
C GLU A 11 -17.86 13.00 16.44
N TRP A 12 -16.83 13.12 15.61
CA TRP A 12 -16.11 11.98 15.06
C TRP A 12 -14.70 11.93 15.63
N PRO A 13 -14.28 10.83 16.27
CA PRO A 13 -12.86 10.65 16.62
C PRO A 13 -11.97 10.84 15.41
N GLU A 14 -10.86 11.55 15.56
CA GLU A 14 -9.95 11.88 14.45
C GLU A 14 -9.48 10.65 13.66
N LEU A 15 -9.18 9.54 14.36
CA LEU A 15 -8.83 8.29 13.72
C LEU A 15 -9.97 7.75 12.83
N ARG A 16 -11.21 7.92 13.21
CA ARG A 16 -12.38 7.48 12.43
C ARG A 16 -12.55 8.34 11.18
N LYS A 17 -12.33 9.66 11.31
CA LYS A 17 -12.33 10.57 10.16
C LYS A 17 -11.23 10.21 9.17
N ALA A 18 -10.00 9.97 9.65
CA ALA A 18 -8.88 9.56 8.83
C ALA A 18 -9.14 8.24 8.08
N LYS A 19 -9.67 7.22 8.78
CA LYS A 19 -10.03 5.94 8.18
C LYS A 19 -11.13 6.07 7.12
N ALA A 20 -12.16 6.87 7.38
CA ALA A 20 -13.24 7.10 6.42
C ALA A 20 -12.75 7.83 5.18
N SER A 21 -11.94 8.88 5.34
CA SER A 21 -11.32 9.62 4.23
C SER A 21 -10.42 8.73 3.39
N SER A 22 -9.57 7.92 4.03
CA SER A 22 -8.71 6.96 3.34
C SER A 22 -9.53 5.95 2.55
N LYS A 23 -10.56 5.36 3.15
CA LYS A 23 -11.43 4.40 2.46
C LYS A 23 -12.09 5.02 1.23
N THR A 24 -12.54 6.26 1.31
CA THR A 24 -13.13 6.98 0.17
C THR A 24 -12.10 7.19 -0.95
N ALA A 25 -10.87 7.62 -0.59
CA ALA A 25 -9.79 7.81 -1.56
C ALA A 25 -9.44 6.51 -2.29
N TRP A 26 -9.40 5.37 -1.55
CA TRP A 26 -9.16 4.06 -2.15
C TRP A 26 -10.26 3.65 -3.13
N ARG A 27 -11.53 3.94 -2.83
CA ARG A 27 -12.64 3.64 -3.75
C ARG A 27 -12.59 4.49 -5.02
N TYR A 28 -12.23 5.76 -4.92
CA TYR A 28 -12.00 6.59 -6.11
C TYR A 28 -10.83 6.08 -6.95
N PHE A 29 -9.75 5.67 -6.30
CA PHE A 29 -8.61 5.08 -6.98
C PHE A 29 -8.98 3.77 -7.70
N GLU A 30 -9.67 2.86 -7.03
CA GLU A 30 -10.17 1.62 -7.61
C GLU A 30 -11.03 1.89 -8.85
N HIS A 31 -12.00 2.81 -8.74
CA HIS A 31 -12.85 3.18 -9.86
C HIS A 31 -12.06 3.77 -11.03
N LEU A 32 -11.11 4.66 -10.75
CA LEU A 32 -10.22 5.20 -11.77
C LEU A 32 -9.44 4.10 -12.49
N VAL A 33 -8.85 3.16 -11.74
CA VAL A 33 -8.09 2.05 -12.32
C VAL A 33 -8.97 1.16 -13.20
N LYS A 34 -10.18 0.82 -12.74
CA LYS A 34 -11.13 0.02 -13.54
C LYS A 34 -11.58 0.76 -14.80
N THR A 35 -11.77 2.07 -14.73
CA THR A 35 -12.06 2.90 -15.91
C THR A 35 -10.90 2.90 -16.90
N LEU A 36 -9.67 3.12 -16.42
CA LEU A 36 -8.48 3.05 -17.28
C LEU A 36 -8.30 1.68 -17.92
N LEU A 37 -8.57 0.61 -17.16
CA LEU A 37 -8.51 -0.75 -17.68
C LEU A 37 -9.51 -0.98 -18.83
N ALA A 38 -10.74 -0.49 -18.67
CA ALA A 38 -11.78 -0.60 -19.70
C ALA A 38 -11.43 0.18 -20.97
N GLU A 39 -10.84 1.37 -20.85
CA GLU A 39 -10.53 2.26 -21.96
C GLU A 39 -9.19 1.97 -22.67
N LEU A 40 -8.18 1.57 -21.92
CA LEU A 40 -6.80 1.46 -22.39
C LEU A 40 -6.27 0.03 -22.46
N GLY A 41 -6.97 -0.92 -21.84
CA GLY A 41 -6.51 -2.29 -21.69
C GLY A 41 -5.46 -2.46 -20.57
N GLU A 42 -5.13 -3.73 -20.31
CA GLU A 42 -4.31 -4.13 -19.15
C GLU A 42 -2.89 -3.55 -19.20
N GLU A 43 -2.18 -3.77 -20.31
CA GLU A 43 -0.76 -3.42 -20.43
C GLU A 43 -0.52 -1.90 -20.23
N ARG A 44 -1.31 -1.09 -20.92
CA ARG A 44 -1.15 0.37 -20.85
C ARG A 44 -1.56 0.92 -19.49
N THR A 45 -2.60 0.38 -18.89
CA THR A 45 -3.04 0.77 -17.55
C THR A 45 -2.00 0.38 -16.50
N ALA A 46 -1.43 -0.82 -16.56
CA ALA A 46 -0.37 -1.26 -15.67
C ALA A 46 0.90 -0.39 -15.79
N ALA A 47 1.26 0.01 -17.01
CA ALA A 47 2.39 0.91 -17.24
C ALA A 47 2.18 2.30 -16.60
N ILE A 48 0.99 2.89 -16.79
CA ILE A 48 0.62 4.17 -16.16
C ILE A 48 0.64 4.05 -14.63
N LEU A 49 0.08 2.98 -14.09
CA LEU A 49 0.03 2.72 -12.65
C LEU A 49 1.45 2.58 -12.07
N SER A 50 2.33 1.85 -12.74
CA SER A 50 3.71 1.66 -12.32
C SER A 50 4.46 2.99 -12.19
N GLU A 51 4.33 3.87 -13.19
CA GLU A 51 4.99 5.18 -13.14
C GLU A 51 4.36 6.11 -12.10
N PHE A 52 3.04 6.08 -11.95
CA PHE A 52 2.33 6.80 -10.89
C PHE A 52 2.83 6.38 -9.50
N MET A 53 3.00 5.08 -9.26
CA MET A 53 3.48 4.55 -7.99
C MET A 53 4.93 4.93 -7.71
N ARG A 54 5.81 4.87 -8.71
CA ARG A 54 7.19 5.36 -8.56
C ARG A 54 7.22 6.86 -8.24
N GLY A 55 6.41 7.66 -8.96
CA GLY A 55 6.29 9.09 -8.69
C GLY A 55 5.83 9.39 -7.25
N ASN A 56 4.87 8.63 -6.75
CA ASN A 56 4.40 8.75 -5.36
C ASN A 56 5.48 8.37 -4.35
N ALA A 57 6.24 7.30 -4.60
CA ALA A 57 7.33 6.91 -3.71
C ALA A 57 8.39 8.01 -3.60
N ARG A 58 8.81 8.59 -4.73
CA ARG A 58 9.77 9.72 -4.77
C ARG A 58 9.27 10.92 -3.96
N ARG A 59 7.98 11.18 -4.00
CA ARG A 59 7.39 12.36 -3.35
C ARG A 59 7.15 12.17 -1.86
N PHE A 60 6.73 11.00 -1.42
CA PHE A 60 6.12 10.85 -0.11
C PHE A 60 6.92 10.00 0.88
N VAL A 61 7.75 9.03 0.44
CA VAL A 61 8.37 8.06 1.33
C VAL A 61 9.28 8.71 2.36
N VAL A 62 10.27 9.49 1.94
CA VAL A 62 11.25 10.08 2.87
C VAL A 62 10.60 11.09 3.83
N PRO A 63 9.74 12.02 3.38
CA PRO A 63 9.02 12.90 4.31
C PRO A 63 8.16 12.14 5.32
N ALA A 64 7.45 11.09 4.88
CA ALA A 64 6.58 10.31 5.76
C ALA A 64 7.39 9.47 6.76
N MET A 65 8.45 8.78 6.33
CA MET A 65 9.34 8.07 7.26
C MET A 65 9.87 9.00 8.35
N ARG A 66 10.33 10.19 7.97
CA ARG A 66 10.79 11.20 8.92
C ARG A 66 9.70 11.64 9.89
N SER A 67 8.47 11.87 9.40
CA SER A 67 7.34 12.24 10.25
C SER A 67 6.95 11.16 11.26
N PHE A 68 7.24 9.89 10.93
CA PHE A 68 7.03 8.75 11.83
C PHE A 68 8.23 8.45 12.75
N GLY A 69 9.30 9.26 12.69
CA GLY A 69 10.51 9.00 13.46
C GLY A 69 11.32 7.79 12.99
N LEU A 70 11.13 7.35 11.75
CA LEU A 70 11.86 6.23 11.16
C LEU A 70 13.10 6.74 10.43
N GLU A 71 14.23 6.75 11.12
CA GLU A 71 15.51 7.25 10.57
C GLU A 71 16.40 6.15 10.00
N GLY A 72 16.09 4.88 10.29
CA GLY A 72 16.83 3.72 9.80
C GLY A 72 16.71 3.54 8.28
N LYS A 73 17.76 3.00 7.69
CA LYS A 73 17.82 2.70 6.24
C LYS A 73 17.86 1.20 5.96
N ASP A 74 17.63 0.38 6.97
CA ASP A 74 17.56 -1.07 6.85
C ASP A 74 16.18 -1.55 6.40
N ALA A 75 16.09 -2.82 6.02
CA ALA A 75 14.85 -3.44 5.56
C ALA A 75 13.73 -3.39 6.60
N TRP A 76 14.08 -3.47 7.89
CA TRP A 76 13.10 -3.40 8.96
C TRP A 76 12.48 -2.00 9.08
N SER A 77 13.29 -0.96 9.02
CA SER A 77 12.83 0.42 9.08
C SER A 77 11.92 0.76 7.91
N LEU A 78 12.29 0.32 6.70
CA LEU A 78 11.47 0.52 5.51
C LEU A 78 10.16 -0.27 5.58
N ALA A 79 10.19 -1.55 5.95
CA ALA A 79 8.97 -2.36 6.11
C ALA A 79 8.07 -1.83 7.23
N SER A 80 8.66 -1.28 8.31
CA SER A 80 7.91 -0.63 9.39
C SER A 80 7.16 0.60 8.92
N TYR A 81 7.74 1.37 8.00
CA TYR A 81 7.03 2.48 7.34
C TYR A 81 5.74 1.99 6.66
N PHE A 82 5.81 0.93 5.88
CA PHE A 82 4.64 0.37 5.20
C PHE A 82 3.60 -0.16 6.19
N LYS A 83 4.06 -0.87 7.23
CA LYS A 83 3.15 -1.36 8.28
C LYS A 83 2.44 -0.21 9.00
N LEU A 84 3.14 0.85 9.35
CA LEU A 84 2.52 2.03 9.98
C LEU A 84 1.55 2.73 9.03
N ALA A 85 1.99 3.06 7.82
CA ALA A 85 1.20 3.85 6.88
C ALA A 85 -0.08 3.13 6.43
N THR A 86 0.01 1.87 6.02
CA THR A 86 -1.14 1.09 5.54
C THR A 86 -1.81 0.26 6.63
N GLY A 87 -1.05 -0.29 7.56
CA GLY A 87 -1.58 -1.14 8.63
C GLY A 87 -2.18 -0.31 9.75
N ASP A 88 -1.33 0.30 10.56
CA ASP A 88 -1.77 0.87 11.84
C ASP A 88 -2.62 2.14 11.67
N ILE A 89 -2.25 3.04 10.74
CA ILE A 89 -2.98 4.30 10.50
C ILE A 89 -4.30 4.05 9.77
N ILE A 90 -4.26 3.31 8.66
CA ILE A 90 -5.46 3.04 7.83
C ILE A 90 -6.30 1.91 8.42
N GLY A 91 -5.67 1.01 9.18
CA GLY A 91 -6.31 -0.14 9.83
C GLY A 91 -6.42 -1.35 8.92
N TYR A 92 -5.50 -1.50 7.98
CA TYR A 92 -5.34 -2.72 7.20
C TYR A 92 -4.64 -3.78 8.06
N LYS A 93 -5.14 -5.01 8.03
CA LYS A 93 -4.50 -6.08 8.78
C LYS A 93 -3.16 -6.44 8.16
N ALA A 94 -2.07 -6.05 8.81
CA ALA A 94 -0.72 -6.24 8.33
C ALA A 94 0.21 -6.75 9.45
N GLU A 95 1.15 -7.61 9.10
CA GLU A 95 2.13 -8.18 10.02
C GLU A 95 3.55 -8.08 9.44
N LEU A 96 4.52 -7.86 10.33
CA LEU A 96 5.94 -7.96 10.03
C LEU A 96 6.55 -9.14 10.73
N SER A 97 7.47 -9.83 10.05
CA SER A 97 8.30 -10.87 10.65
C SER A 97 9.70 -10.88 10.02
N ARG A 98 10.65 -11.54 10.70
CA ARG A 98 12.00 -11.80 10.19
C ARG A 98 12.16 -13.29 10.01
N PRO A 99 11.80 -13.86 8.84
CA PRO A 99 11.91 -15.30 8.62
C PRO A 99 13.35 -15.81 8.62
N GLU A 100 14.30 -14.95 8.21
CA GLU A 100 15.73 -15.24 8.18
C GLU A 100 16.55 -13.94 8.30
N PRO A 101 17.86 -14.01 8.61
CA PRO A 101 18.73 -12.83 8.65
C PRO A 101 18.70 -12.04 7.34
N GLY A 102 18.58 -10.71 7.43
CA GLY A 102 18.53 -9.82 6.26
C GLY A 102 17.21 -9.83 5.49
N VAL A 103 16.21 -10.59 5.93
CA VAL A 103 14.90 -10.66 5.27
C VAL A 103 13.78 -10.20 6.21
N VAL A 104 12.98 -9.28 5.75
CA VAL A 104 11.75 -8.86 6.43
C VAL A 104 10.55 -9.22 5.57
N SER A 105 9.62 -10.00 6.12
CA SER A 105 8.34 -10.32 5.50
C SER A 105 7.28 -9.34 5.98
N TYR A 106 6.61 -8.69 5.02
CA TYR A 106 5.44 -7.85 5.21
C TYR A 106 4.23 -8.54 4.60
N ARG A 107 3.31 -8.97 5.45
CA ARG A 107 2.09 -9.68 5.06
C ARG A 107 0.87 -8.80 5.23
N LEU A 108 0.00 -8.83 4.21
CA LEU A 108 -1.26 -8.11 4.14
C LEU A 108 -2.40 -9.12 4.00
N TYR A 109 -3.35 -9.07 4.93
CA TYR A 109 -4.45 -10.04 5.00
C TYR A 109 -5.75 -9.46 4.42
N PRO A 110 -6.66 -10.34 3.92
CA PRO A 110 -7.94 -9.89 3.38
C PRO A 110 -8.79 -9.11 4.41
N PRO A 111 -9.70 -8.24 3.89
CA PRO A 111 -9.94 -7.91 2.49
C PRO A 111 -8.85 -7.02 1.90
N CYS A 112 -8.60 -7.10 0.58
CA CYS A 112 -7.65 -6.20 -0.08
C CYS A 112 -8.09 -4.75 0.06
N LEU A 113 -7.15 -3.88 0.42
CA LEU A 113 -7.44 -2.45 0.59
C LEU A 113 -7.72 -1.75 -0.74
N TRP A 114 -6.93 -2.11 -1.75
CA TRP A 114 -6.97 -1.49 -3.08
C TRP A 114 -8.13 -2.01 -3.93
N PHE A 115 -8.33 -3.31 -3.91
CA PHE A 115 -9.29 -4.04 -4.77
C PHE A 115 -9.97 -5.13 -3.95
N PRO A 116 -10.97 -4.78 -3.12
CA PRO A 116 -11.59 -5.72 -2.20
C PRO A 116 -12.26 -6.92 -2.87
N ASP A 117 -12.75 -6.72 -4.09
CA ASP A 117 -13.45 -7.76 -4.85
C ASP A 117 -12.46 -8.65 -5.62
N LEU A 118 -11.17 -8.30 -5.62
CA LEU A 118 -10.07 -9.02 -6.31
C LEU A 118 -10.33 -9.24 -7.81
N ASP A 119 -11.15 -8.40 -8.43
CA ASP A 119 -11.65 -8.51 -9.80
C ASP A 119 -10.76 -7.77 -10.82
N ILE A 120 -9.47 -7.72 -10.55
CA ILE A 120 -8.47 -7.12 -11.44
C ILE A 120 -7.33 -8.10 -11.73
N PRO A 121 -6.63 -7.92 -12.86
CA PRO A 121 -5.45 -8.72 -13.18
C PRO A 121 -4.33 -8.60 -12.13
N PRO A 122 -3.60 -9.69 -11.81
CA PRO A 122 -2.46 -9.64 -10.89
C PRO A 122 -1.34 -8.69 -11.30
N SER A 123 -1.23 -8.35 -12.59
CA SER A 123 -0.31 -7.33 -13.12
C SER A 123 -0.46 -5.97 -12.43
N PHE A 124 -1.67 -5.64 -11.98
CA PHE A 124 -1.92 -4.37 -11.28
C PHE A 124 -1.34 -4.38 -9.87
N CYS A 125 -1.38 -5.51 -9.16
CA CYS A 125 -0.67 -5.64 -7.89
C CYS A 125 0.85 -5.51 -8.06
N LYS A 126 1.40 -6.04 -9.16
CA LYS A 126 2.81 -5.81 -9.51
C LYS A 126 3.09 -4.35 -9.82
N ALA A 127 2.20 -3.68 -10.53
CA ALA A 127 2.31 -2.24 -10.80
C ALA A 127 2.24 -1.40 -9.51
N LEU A 128 1.39 -1.77 -8.55
CA LEU A 128 1.35 -1.14 -7.23
C LEU A 128 2.67 -1.33 -6.47
N GLY A 129 3.27 -2.53 -6.57
CA GLY A 129 4.56 -2.86 -5.95
C GLY A 129 5.74 -2.02 -6.43
N CYS A 130 5.60 -1.30 -7.54
CA CYS A 130 6.58 -0.31 -7.96
C CYS A 130 6.76 0.83 -6.93
N PHE A 131 5.80 1.02 -6.02
CA PHE A 131 5.97 1.94 -4.91
C PHE A 131 7.03 1.43 -3.92
N GLU A 132 6.94 0.16 -3.51
CA GLU A 132 7.87 -0.48 -2.60
C GLU A 132 9.26 -0.58 -3.21
N GLU A 133 9.35 -0.95 -4.49
CA GLU A 133 10.63 -1.03 -5.23
C GLU A 133 11.33 0.34 -5.28
N GLU A 134 10.61 1.39 -5.64
CA GLU A 134 11.18 2.74 -5.71
C GLU A 134 11.50 3.28 -4.31
N ALA A 135 10.67 2.97 -3.30
CA ALA A 135 10.94 3.31 -1.91
C ALA A 135 12.26 2.69 -1.43
N ALA A 136 12.48 1.40 -1.73
CA ALA A 136 13.73 0.72 -1.43
C ALA A 136 14.91 1.40 -2.12
N ARG A 137 14.79 1.69 -3.43
CA ARG A 137 15.84 2.37 -4.20
C ARG A 137 16.24 3.72 -3.61
N ILE A 138 15.27 4.48 -3.06
CA ILE A 138 15.51 5.82 -2.47
C ILE A 138 16.14 5.71 -1.08
N VAL A 139 15.65 4.77 -0.25
CA VAL A 139 16.08 4.65 1.14
C VAL A 139 17.39 3.90 1.27
N ASN A 140 17.49 2.76 0.60
CA ASN A 140 18.70 1.94 0.55
C ASN A 140 18.66 1.01 -0.67
N PRO A 141 19.43 1.29 -1.73
CA PRO A 141 19.44 0.48 -2.95
C PRO A 141 19.95 -0.95 -2.76
N ALA A 142 20.51 -1.30 -1.61
CA ALA A 142 20.85 -2.69 -1.27
C ALA A 142 19.62 -3.53 -0.87
N ILE A 143 18.45 -2.90 -0.64
CA ILE A 143 17.21 -3.61 -0.36
C ILE A 143 16.54 -4.00 -1.67
N GLU A 144 16.34 -5.30 -1.85
CA GLU A 144 15.56 -5.87 -2.95
C GLU A 144 14.12 -6.14 -2.48
N ILE A 145 13.14 -5.77 -3.29
CA ILE A 145 11.72 -6.06 -3.03
C ILE A 145 11.29 -7.27 -3.84
N ARG A 146 10.64 -8.24 -3.19
CA ARG A 146 10.09 -9.43 -3.83
C ARG A 146 8.64 -9.63 -3.41
N GLN A 147 7.71 -9.53 -4.34
CA GLN A 147 6.31 -9.91 -4.15
C GLN A 147 6.21 -11.43 -4.33
N THR A 148 6.01 -12.16 -3.25
CA THR A 148 5.98 -13.64 -3.25
C THR A 148 4.59 -14.21 -3.29
N LYS A 149 3.58 -13.45 -2.79
CA LYS A 149 2.16 -13.85 -2.80
C LYS A 149 1.27 -12.65 -3.10
N LEU A 150 0.21 -12.88 -3.87
CA LEU A 150 -0.77 -11.88 -4.27
C LEU A 150 -2.18 -12.44 -4.16
N MET A 151 -3.05 -11.81 -3.39
CA MET A 151 -4.47 -12.20 -3.28
C MET A 151 -5.17 -12.22 -4.64
N THR A 152 -4.84 -11.30 -5.54
CA THR A 152 -5.38 -11.28 -6.91
C THR A 152 -4.90 -12.45 -7.77
N ALA A 153 -3.85 -13.15 -7.38
CA ALA A 153 -3.39 -14.39 -8.01
C ALA A 153 -3.97 -15.66 -7.33
N GLY A 154 -4.85 -15.48 -6.33
CA GLY A 154 -5.47 -16.59 -5.60
C GLY A 154 -4.78 -16.97 -4.30
N ASP A 155 -3.74 -16.24 -3.89
CA ASP A 155 -3.09 -16.49 -2.61
C ASP A 155 -3.97 -16.02 -1.42
N PRO A 156 -3.85 -16.66 -0.23
CA PRO A 156 -4.65 -16.33 0.94
C PRO A 156 -4.31 -14.97 1.58
N TYR A 157 -3.17 -14.39 1.22
CA TYR A 157 -2.68 -13.08 1.65
C TYR A 157 -1.64 -12.56 0.65
N CYS A 158 -1.34 -11.26 0.69
CA CYS A 158 -0.18 -10.72 -0.03
C CYS A 158 1.06 -10.79 0.85
N GLU A 159 2.22 -11.11 0.26
CA GLU A 159 3.50 -11.09 0.94
C GLU A 159 4.55 -10.36 0.10
N ILE A 160 5.19 -9.40 0.75
CA ILE A 160 6.30 -8.63 0.18
C ILE A 160 7.52 -8.86 1.07
N LEU A 161 8.60 -9.34 0.49
CA LEU A 161 9.87 -9.51 1.16
C LEU A 161 10.77 -8.30 0.87
N PHE A 162 11.35 -7.75 1.92
CA PHE A 162 12.42 -6.76 1.88
C PHE A 162 13.71 -7.51 2.20
N VAL A 163 14.56 -7.68 1.19
CA VAL A 163 15.78 -8.52 1.27
C VAL A 163 17.00 -7.62 1.19
N GLU A 164 17.80 -7.56 2.25
CA GLU A 164 19.09 -6.87 2.23
C GLU A 164 20.12 -7.72 1.50
N ARG A 165 20.67 -7.18 0.42
CA ARG A 165 21.83 -7.78 -0.24
C ARG A 165 23.07 -7.45 0.59
N GLY A 166 23.74 -8.48 1.06
CA GLY A 166 25.03 -8.39 1.76
C GLY A 166 26.13 -7.79 0.88
#